data_7e91fceeaff89cbdc3d7587d0624c7bb
#
_entry.id   7e91fceeaff89cbdc3d7587d0624c7bb
#
_cell.length_a   1.000
_cell.length_b   1.000
_cell.length_c   1.000
_cell.angle_alpha   90.00
_cell.angle_beta   90.00
_cell.angle_gamma   90.00
#
_symmetry.space_group_name_H-M   'P 1'
#
loop_
_entity.id
_entity.type
_entity.pdbx_description
1 polymer ?
#
loop_
_entity_poly.entity_id
_entity_poly.type
_entity_poly.pdbx_seq_one_letter_code
_entity_poly.pdbx_strand_id
1 'polypeptide(L)'
;SALHFDSVVIGQGDLTWPILLEDFKKRRLKQFYTSPRDVDMAAIPFARRDLLNPKGYSILNTFQATRGCPYSCTYCTTHTIYPKFLTPPVKKVVAEIEQIEGGPFHRRLLLFWDDNLVGNPVWARKLFEEMAPLEKKWVAQLTFTITEDKELVRAAAKSGCVGLFFGLESFNSLSLKNSNKKHNVVEKYKDGIKLLHDHGISVYAGMMFGFDDDRKDIFEITLEKAIELGIDNLGPKILVPYPNLPLYEKLAKENRIIHNDWSKYNGDHAVFHPRHMTAEELENGNRWFHREFHSYKSIAKRLWKSKAATWFTLPINLTKHKVLYQNP
;
A
#
# COMPACT_ATOMS: atom_id res chain seq x y z
N SER A 1 -5.81 19.58 15.52
CA SER A 1 -6.47 20.09 14.27
C SER A 1 -7.54 21.14 14.56
N ALA A 2 -8.39 20.95 15.54
CA ALA A 2 -9.46 21.93 15.90
C ALA A 2 -8.93 23.34 16.27
N LEU A 3 -7.66 23.48 16.60
CA LEU A 3 -7.00 24.77 16.84
C LEU A 3 -6.59 25.52 15.57
N HIS A 4 -6.64 24.86 14.41
CA HIS A 4 -6.11 25.39 13.16
C HIS A 4 -7.13 25.41 12.02
N PHE A 5 -8.33 24.85 12.24
CA PHE A 5 -9.38 24.73 11.22
C PHE A 5 -10.74 25.10 11.80
N ASP A 6 -11.57 25.77 11.00
CA ASP A 6 -12.94 26.14 11.38
C ASP A 6 -13.82 24.92 11.60
N SER A 7 -13.56 23.84 10.85
CA SER A 7 -14.31 22.58 10.94
C SER A 7 -13.41 21.37 10.69
N VAL A 8 -13.67 20.28 11.39
CA VAL A 8 -12.96 19.00 11.25
C VAL A 8 -13.97 17.88 10.99
N VAL A 9 -13.77 17.15 9.90
CA VAL A 9 -14.53 15.93 9.60
C VAL A 9 -13.79 14.73 10.18
N ILE A 10 -14.46 13.93 11.01
CA ILE A 10 -13.94 12.73 11.64
C ILE A 10 -14.54 11.50 10.94
N GLY A 11 -13.67 10.60 10.45
CA GLY A 11 -14.07 9.40 9.70
C GLY A 11 -14.26 9.67 8.21
N GLN A 12 -15.12 8.88 7.56
CA GLN A 12 -15.36 8.93 6.11
C GLN A 12 -16.14 10.20 5.72
N GLY A 13 -15.63 10.96 4.77
CA GLY A 13 -16.19 12.26 4.39
C GLY A 13 -17.43 12.20 3.48
N ASP A 14 -17.74 11.05 2.88
CA ASP A 14 -18.75 10.94 1.81
C ASP A 14 -20.13 11.49 2.19
N LEU A 15 -20.59 11.22 3.41
CA LEU A 15 -21.90 11.68 3.89
C LEU A 15 -21.83 13.02 4.65
N THR A 16 -20.70 13.29 5.28
CA THR A 16 -20.55 14.51 6.10
C THR A 16 -20.15 15.73 5.29
N TRP A 17 -19.40 15.55 4.20
CA TRP A 17 -18.99 16.68 3.35
C TRP A 17 -20.15 17.46 2.75
N PRO A 18 -21.20 16.85 2.17
CA PRO A 18 -22.39 17.58 1.72
C PRO A 18 -23.09 18.35 2.85
N ILE A 19 -23.17 17.77 4.05
CA ILE A 19 -23.77 18.41 5.22
C ILE A 19 -22.95 19.63 5.64
N LEU A 20 -21.61 19.50 5.69
CA LEU A 20 -20.73 20.61 5.99
C LEU A 20 -20.89 21.76 4.98
N LEU A 21 -20.97 21.45 3.68
CA LEU A 21 -21.16 22.46 2.64
C LEU A 21 -22.52 23.19 2.78
N GLU A 22 -23.59 22.50 3.14
CA GLU A 22 -24.89 23.13 3.40
C GLU A 22 -24.85 24.03 4.65
N ASP A 23 -24.19 23.59 5.71
CA ASP A 23 -23.99 24.39 6.91
C ASP A 23 -23.10 25.62 6.65
N PHE A 24 -22.07 25.47 5.80
CA PHE A 24 -21.25 26.59 5.34
C PHE A 24 -22.07 27.65 4.60
N LYS A 25 -22.90 27.25 3.62
CA LYS A 25 -23.79 28.16 2.89
C LYS A 25 -24.75 28.91 3.83
N LYS A 26 -25.20 28.24 4.89
CA LYS A 26 -26.09 28.80 5.91
C LYS A 26 -25.38 29.55 7.04
N ARG A 27 -24.04 29.71 6.96
CA ARG A 27 -23.18 30.37 7.98
C ARG A 27 -23.34 29.78 9.38
N ARG A 28 -23.49 28.45 9.48
CA ARG A 28 -23.67 27.72 10.74
C ARG A 28 -22.74 26.52 10.89
N LEU A 29 -21.49 26.67 10.44
CA LEU A 29 -20.47 25.62 10.58
C LEU A 29 -20.36 25.15 12.03
N LYS A 30 -20.26 23.83 12.18
CA LYS A 30 -19.90 23.17 13.44
C LYS A 30 -18.40 22.91 13.46
N GLN A 31 -17.81 22.92 14.64
CA GLN A 31 -16.39 22.61 14.79
C GLN A 31 -16.06 21.17 14.41
N PHE A 32 -16.99 20.21 14.68
CA PHE A 32 -16.81 18.80 14.36
C PHE A 32 -17.99 18.22 13.59
N TYR A 33 -17.70 17.43 12.58
CA TYR A 33 -18.65 16.60 11.83
C TYR A 33 -18.17 15.15 11.92
N THR A 34 -18.98 14.28 12.52
CA THR A 34 -18.64 12.85 12.65
C THR A 34 -19.39 12.05 11.61
N SER A 35 -18.66 11.27 10.82
CA SER A 35 -19.25 10.36 9.84
C SER A 35 -19.86 9.15 10.54
N PRO A 36 -21.03 8.65 10.06
CA PRO A 36 -21.47 7.33 10.45
C PRO A 36 -20.42 6.28 10.08
N ARG A 37 -20.34 5.21 10.87
CA ARG A 37 -19.32 4.15 10.64
C ARG A 37 -19.60 3.31 9.38
N ASP A 38 -20.85 3.25 8.94
CA ASP A 38 -21.27 2.46 7.78
C ASP A 38 -21.66 3.40 6.63
N VAL A 39 -20.85 3.39 5.60
CA VAL A 39 -21.11 4.11 4.34
C VAL A 39 -21.53 3.08 3.29
N ASP A 40 -22.65 3.32 2.62
CA ASP A 40 -23.04 2.52 1.46
C ASP A 40 -22.15 2.84 0.26
N MET A 41 -21.20 1.93 -0.03
CA MET A 41 -20.31 2.08 -1.16
C MET A 41 -21.04 2.08 -2.53
N ALA A 42 -22.28 1.57 -2.61
CA ALA A 42 -23.07 1.63 -3.82
C ALA A 42 -23.55 3.07 -4.13
N ALA A 43 -23.77 3.87 -3.10
CA ALA A 43 -24.24 5.25 -3.24
C ALA A 43 -23.14 6.28 -3.53
N ILE A 44 -21.85 5.92 -3.39
CA ILE A 44 -20.73 6.84 -3.65
C ILE A 44 -20.68 7.16 -5.15
N PRO A 45 -20.65 8.45 -5.57
CA PRO A 45 -20.58 8.81 -6.98
C PRO A 45 -19.26 8.39 -7.63
N PHE A 46 -19.24 8.24 -8.94
CA PHE A 46 -18.00 8.01 -9.68
C PHE A 46 -17.06 9.23 -9.58
N ALA A 47 -15.78 8.98 -9.60
CA ALA A 47 -14.78 10.04 -9.55
C ALA A 47 -14.82 10.90 -10.85
N ARG A 48 -14.85 12.23 -10.69
CA ARG A 48 -14.84 13.20 -11.78
C ARG A 48 -13.43 13.35 -12.37
N ARG A 49 -12.94 12.31 -13.04
CA ARG A 49 -11.61 12.28 -13.67
C ARG A 49 -11.47 13.28 -14.82
N ASP A 50 -12.59 13.68 -15.40
CA ASP A 50 -12.69 14.74 -16.42
C ASP A 50 -12.21 16.11 -15.92
N LEU A 51 -12.20 16.35 -14.61
CA LEU A 51 -11.70 17.58 -13.99
C LEU A 51 -10.17 17.57 -13.77
N LEU A 52 -9.50 16.43 -13.95
CA LEU A 52 -8.06 16.33 -13.75
C LEU A 52 -7.30 16.87 -14.97
N ASN A 53 -6.23 17.65 -14.73
CA ASN A 53 -5.31 18.03 -15.78
C ASN A 53 -4.41 16.84 -16.15
N PRO A 54 -4.54 16.24 -17.35
CA PRO A 54 -3.78 15.04 -17.71
C PRO A 54 -2.25 15.20 -17.69
N LYS A 55 -1.76 16.43 -17.83
CA LYS A 55 -0.31 16.73 -17.83
C LYS A 55 0.31 16.73 -16.44
N GLY A 56 -0.52 16.78 -15.38
CA GLY A 56 -0.05 16.84 -13.99
C GLY A 56 0.09 15.46 -13.32
N TYR A 57 -0.28 14.37 -14.00
CA TYR A 57 -0.35 13.05 -13.38
C TYR A 57 0.31 11.96 -14.23
N SER A 58 1.12 11.12 -13.61
CA SER A 58 1.73 9.96 -14.26
C SER A 58 0.70 8.84 -14.49
N ILE A 59 -0.25 8.66 -13.56
CA ILE A 59 -1.37 7.72 -13.64
C ILE A 59 -2.63 8.50 -13.31
N LEU A 60 -3.57 8.57 -14.26
CA LEU A 60 -4.83 9.30 -14.11
C LEU A 60 -5.94 8.43 -13.49
N ASN A 61 -5.91 7.14 -13.80
CA ASN A 61 -7.00 6.23 -13.51
C ASN A 61 -6.75 5.51 -12.19
N THR A 62 -6.97 6.23 -11.09
CA THR A 62 -6.92 5.66 -9.74
C THR A 62 -8.32 5.31 -9.28
N PHE A 63 -8.43 4.17 -8.57
CA PHE A 63 -9.67 3.65 -8.01
C PHE A 63 -9.49 3.32 -6.54
N GLN A 64 -10.55 3.44 -5.78
CA GLN A 64 -10.73 2.81 -4.49
C GLN A 64 -11.95 1.91 -4.60
N ALA A 65 -11.74 0.66 -5.00
CA ALA A 65 -12.82 -0.30 -5.21
C ALA A 65 -13.34 -0.90 -3.90
N THR A 66 -12.52 -0.94 -2.86
CA THR A 66 -12.89 -1.43 -1.52
C THR A 66 -12.44 -0.42 -0.46
N ARG A 67 -12.94 -0.54 0.76
CA ARG A 67 -12.47 0.25 1.90
C ARG A 67 -12.18 -0.64 3.09
N GLY A 68 -11.05 -0.35 3.75
CA GLY A 68 -10.63 -1.08 4.93
C GLY A 68 -9.87 -2.37 4.63
N CYS A 69 -9.57 -3.08 5.70
CA CYS A 69 -8.85 -4.35 5.66
C CYS A 69 -9.39 -5.27 6.76
N PRO A 70 -9.59 -6.57 6.52
CA PRO A 70 -10.07 -7.50 7.56
C PRO A 70 -9.02 -7.81 8.65
N TYR A 71 -7.78 -7.32 8.48
CA TYR A 71 -6.67 -7.56 9.41
C TYR A 71 -6.40 -6.34 10.28
N SER A 72 -5.92 -6.57 11.53
CA SER A 72 -5.68 -5.55 12.55
C SER A 72 -4.21 -5.49 12.99
N CYS A 73 -3.31 -5.17 12.06
CA CYS A 73 -1.88 -4.99 12.36
C CYS A 73 -1.69 -3.82 13.33
N THR A 74 -0.79 -3.96 14.32
CA THR A 74 -0.64 -3.02 15.45
C THR A 74 -0.15 -1.62 15.07
N TYR A 75 0.43 -1.48 13.88
CA TYR A 75 0.98 -0.21 13.33
C TYR A 75 0.10 0.42 12.25
N CYS A 76 -0.98 -0.27 11.83
CA CYS A 76 -1.76 0.13 10.65
C CYS A 76 -2.92 1.05 11.02
N THR A 77 -3.03 2.19 10.34
CA THR A 77 -4.09 3.19 10.55
C THR A 77 -5.43 2.83 9.91
N THR A 78 -5.47 1.83 9.04
CA THR A 78 -6.68 1.48 8.26
C THR A 78 -7.90 1.27 9.13
N HIS A 79 -7.78 0.53 10.25
CA HIS A 79 -8.90 0.30 11.16
C HIS A 79 -9.42 1.54 11.88
N THR A 80 -8.55 2.56 12.03
CA THR A 80 -8.98 3.84 12.64
C THR A 80 -9.88 4.61 11.71
N ILE A 81 -9.62 4.52 10.39
CA ILE A 81 -10.39 5.22 9.35
C ILE A 81 -11.58 4.37 8.89
N TYR A 82 -11.35 3.09 8.67
CA TYR A 82 -12.33 2.12 8.16
C TYR A 82 -12.46 0.94 9.15
N PRO A 83 -13.37 1.03 10.14
CA PRO A 83 -13.55 -0.03 11.14
C PRO A 83 -14.06 -1.36 10.56
N LYS A 84 -14.67 -1.32 9.38
CA LYS A 84 -15.17 -2.48 8.64
C LYS A 84 -14.56 -2.53 7.25
N PHE A 85 -14.43 -3.75 6.73
CA PHE A 85 -14.11 -3.96 5.32
C PHE A 85 -15.39 -3.85 4.49
N LEU A 86 -15.39 -2.96 3.51
CA LEU A 86 -16.57 -2.63 2.70
C LEU A 86 -16.28 -2.86 1.21
N THR A 87 -17.28 -3.39 0.50
CA THR A 87 -17.23 -3.59 -0.95
C THR A 87 -18.54 -3.06 -1.58
N PRO A 88 -18.47 -2.37 -2.73
CA PRO A 88 -19.66 -2.06 -3.52
C PRO A 88 -20.09 -3.29 -4.33
N PRO A 89 -21.24 -3.25 -5.01
CA PRO A 89 -21.54 -4.21 -6.06
C PRO A 89 -20.48 -4.19 -7.16
N VAL A 90 -20.02 -5.36 -7.62
CA VAL A 90 -18.97 -5.49 -8.66
C VAL A 90 -19.32 -4.70 -9.91
N LYS A 91 -20.59 -4.77 -10.37
CA LYS A 91 -21.07 -4.03 -11.54
C LYS A 91 -20.83 -2.53 -11.46
N LYS A 92 -20.88 -1.93 -10.27
CA LYS A 92 -20.58 -0.51 -10.09
C LYS A 92 -19.12 -0.19 -10.40
N VAL A 93 -18.17 -1.00 -9.91
CA VAL A 93 -16.74 -0.82 -10.20
C VAL A 93 -16.46 -0.99 -11.67
N VAL A 94 -17.03 -2.04 -12.29
CA VAL A 94 -16.90 -2.31 -13.72
C VAL A 94 -17.45 -1.16 -14.57
N ALA A 95 -18.64 -0.65 -14.26
CA ALA A 95 -19.23 0.48 -14.95
C ALA A 95 -18.39 1.77 -14.85
N GLU A 96 -17.69 1.98 -13.74
CA GLU A 96 -16.76 3.11 -13.60
C GLU A 96 -15.49 2.91 -14.47
N ILE A 97 -14.99 1.67 -14.57
CA ILE A 97 -13.85 1.32 -15.43
C ILE A 97 -14.19 1.45 -16.91
N GLU A 98 -15.40 1.08 -17.33
CA GLU A 98 -15.89 1.19 -18.70
C GLU A 98 -15.89 2.64 -19.21
N GLN A 99 -16.08 3.62 -18.33
CA GLN A 99 -16.01 5.05 -18.68
C GLN A 99 -14.60 5.52 -19.04
N ILE A 100 -13.58 4.71 -18.80
CA ILE A 100 -12.20 5.06 -19.14
C ILE A 100 -11.96 4.80 -20.61
N GLU A 101 -11.96 5.86 -21.38
CA GLU A 101 -11.68 5.83 -22.82
C GLU A 101 -10.27 5.34 -23.14
N GLY A 102 -10.09 4.88 -24.40
CA GLY A 102 -8.79 4.50 -24.94
C GLY A 102 -7.83 5.73 -25.00
N GLY A 103 -6.53 5.45 -25.17
CA GLY A 103 -5.52 6.49 -25.25
C GLY A 103 -4.12 5.91 -25.14
N PRO A 104 -3.09 6.75 -24.97
CA PRO A 104 -1.73 6.30 -24.67
C PRO A 104 -1.70 5.29 -23.52
N PHE A 105 -0.67 4.45 -23.47
CA PHE A 105 -0.59 3.35 -22.50
C PHE A 105 -0.87 3.77 -21.05
N HIS A 106 -0.33 4.91 -20.61
CA HIS A 106 -0.54 5.45 -19.26
C HIS A 106 -2.01 5.77 -18.94
N ARG A 107 -2.87 6.01 -19.96
CA ARG A 107 -4.32 6.20 -19.81
C ARG A 107 -5.10 4.88 -19.73
N ARG A 108 -4.46 3.76 -20.09
CA ARG A 108 -5.06 2.41 -20.01
C ARG A 108 -4.66 1.67 -18.75
N LEU A 109 -3.65 2.15 -18.03
CA LEU A 109 -3.24 1.56 -16.77
C LEU A 109 -4.16 2.03 -15.65
N LEU A 110 -4.76 1.10 -14.96
CA LEU A 110 -5.58 1.33 -13.76
C LEU A 110 -4.72 1.10 -12.51
N LEU A 111 -4.90 1.93 -11.50
CA LEU A 111 -4.28 1.77 -10.20
C LEU A 111 -5.38 1.64 -9.13
N PHE A 112 -5.53 0.44 -8.59
CA PHE A 112 -6.38 0.22 -7.43
C PHE A 112 -5.61 0.57 -6.16
N TRP A 113 -6.01 1.69 -5.55
CA TRP A 113 -5.39 2.25 -4.35
C TRP A 113 -6.17 1.84 -3.10
N ASP A 114 -6.44 0.54 -3.02
CA ASP A 114 -7.18 -0.08 -1.94
C ASP A 114 -6.25 -0.43 -0.77
N ASP A 115 -6.76 -0.46 0.46
CA ASP A 115 -6.00 -1.01 1.59
C ASP A 115 -5.76 -2.52 1.42
N ASN A 116 -6.75 -3.22 0.85
CA ASN A 116 -6.69 -4.65 0.55
C ASN A 116 -7.76 -5.09 -0.45
N LEU A 117 -7.46 -5.03 -1.74
CA LEU A 117 -8.42 -5.36 -2.81
C LEU A 117 -9.01 -6.78 -2.69
N VAL A 118 -8.28 -7.72 -2.08
CA VAL A 118 -8.71 -9.12 -1.91
C VAL A 118 -9.20 -9.46 -0.50
N GLY A 119 -9.55 -8.44 0.29
CA GLY A 119 -10.11 -8.66 1.64
C GLY A 119 -11.38 -9.53 1.66
N ASN A 120 -12.10 -9.60 0.53
CA ASN A 120 -13.14 -10.58 0.24
C ASN A 120 -12.79 -11.31 -1.06
N PRO A 121 -12.21 -12.52 -0.99
CA PRO A 121 -11.75 -13.26 -2.18
C PRO A 121 -12.85 -13.60 -3.19
N VAL A 122 -14.06 -13.87 -2.73
CA VAL A 122 -15.23 -14.17 -3.58
C VAL A 122 -15.61 -12.95 -4.41
N TRP A 123 -15.69 -11.79 -3.77
CA TRP A 123 -15.96 -10.52 -4.44
C TRP A 123 -14.84 -10.15 -5.43
N ALA A 124 -13.58 -10.31 -5.02
CA ALA A 124 -12.42 -10.00 -5.85
C ALA A 124 -12.36 -10.90 -7.09
N ARG A 125 -12.62 -12.19 -6.96
CA ARG A 125 -12.72 -13.12 -8.10
C ARG A 125 -13.74 -12.65 -9.12
N LYS A 126 -14.94 -12.33 -8.65
CA LYS A 126 -16.01 -11.82 -9.52
C LYS A 126 -15.61 -10.52 -10.22
N LEU A 127 -14.93 -9.61 -9.51
CA LEU A 127 -14.41 -8.36 -10.09
C LEU A 127 -13.43 -8.68 -11.22
N PHE A 128 -12.45 -9.56 -10.99
CA PHE A 128 -11.45 -9.92 -12.00
C PHE A 128 -12.09 -10.60 -13.21
N GLU A 129 -13.06 -11.47 -13.01
CA GLU A 129 -13.80 -12.13 -14.11
C GLU A 129 -14.56 -11.11 -14.96
N GLU A 130 -15.27 -10.15 -14.32
CA GLU A 130 -16.02 -9.11 -15.02
C GLU A 130 -15.11 -8.06 -15.68
N MET A 131 -13.89 -7.84 -15.17
CA MET A 131 -12.90 -6.95 -15.77
C MET A 131 -12.17 -7.55 -16.98
N ALA A 132 -12.06 -8.86 -17.08
CA ALA A 132 -11.25 -9.53 -18.12
C ALA A 132 -11.64 -9.10 -19.56
N PRO A 133 -12.92 -8.96 -19.93
CA PRO A 133 -13.31 -8.50 -21.27
C PRO A 133 -12.93 -7.06 -21.59
N LEU A 134 -12.62 -6.24 -20.58
CA LEU A 134 -12.28 -4.83 -20.78
C LEU A 134 -10.84 -4.63 -21.26
N GLU A 135 -10.02 -5.66 -21.26
CA GLU A 135 -8.62 -5.66 -21.74
C GLU A 135 -7.75 -4.53 -21.15
N LYS A 136 -8.07 -4.07 -19.93
CA LYS A 136 -7.31 -3.03 -19.23
C LYS A 136 -6.10 -3.66 -18.52
N LYS A 137 -4.98 -2.93 -18.48
CA LYS A 137 -3.86 -3.29 -17.60
C LYS A 137 -4.05 -2.63 -16.24
N TRP A 138 -3.71 -3.35 -15.17
CA TRP A 138 -3.90 -2.79 -13.84
C TRP A 138 -2.85 -3.26 -12.84
N VAL A 139 -2.67 -2.43 -11.81
CA VAL A 139 -1.87 -2.71 -10.62
C VAL A 139 -2.72 -2.42 -9.38
N ALA A 140 -2.44 -3.10 -8.28
CA ALA A 140 -3.22 -2.94 -7.04
C ALA A 140 -2.36 -3.14 -5.80
N GLN A 141 -2.86 -2.61 -4.67
CA GLN A 141 -2.40 -2.96 -3.34
C GLN A 141 -3.34 -4.00 -2.72
N LEU A 142 -2.75 -5.05 -2.14
CA LEU A 142 -3.50 -6.12 -1.49
C LEU A 142 -2.61 -6.96 -0.57
N THR A 143 -3.19 -7.90 0.17
CA THR A 143 -2.44 -8.82 1.03
C THR A 143 -1.88 -10.01 0.27
N PHE A 144 -0.74 -10.53 0.73
CA PHE A 144 -0.05 -11.65 0.10
C PHE A 144 -0.87 -12.96 0.12
N THR A 145 -1.94 -13.00 0.89
CA THR A 145 -2.89 -14.12 0.97
C THR A 145 -3.52 -14.50 -0.38
N ILE A 146 -3.51 -13.62 -1.39
CA ILE A 146 -3.94 -13.96 -2.76
C ILE A 146 -3.20 -15.20 -3.29
N THR A 147 -1.93 -15.38 -2.90
CA THR A 147 -1.08 -16.50 -3.38
C THR A 147 -1.49 -17.86 -2.82
N GLU A 148 -2.37 -17.90 -1.84
CA GLU A 148 -2.93 -19.14 -1.29
C GLU A 148 -4.07 -19.69 -2.16
N ASP A 149 -4.62 -18.87 -3.07
CA ASP A 149 -5.65 -19.25 -4.04
C ASP A 149 -5.12 -19.08 -5.49
N LYS A 150 -4.64 -20.19 -6.07
CA LYS A 150 -4.09 -20.20 -7.44
C LYS A 150 -5.09 -19.74 -8.49
N GLU A 151 -6.37 -20.05 -8.31
CA GLU A 151 -7.42 -19.64 -9.25
C GLU A 151 -7.68 -18.13 -9.15
N LEU A 152 -7.56 -17.53 -7.97
CA LEU A 152 -7.66 -16.08 -7.81
C LEU A 152 -6.49 -15.36 -8.48
N VAL A 153 -5.26 -15.90 -8.36
CA VAL A 153 -4.08 -15.37 -9.08
C VAL A 153 -4.28 -15.49 -10.60
N ARG A 154 -4.80 -16.63 -11.08
CA ARG A 154 -5.10 -16.83 -12.50
C ARG A 154 -6.16 -15.84 -13.00
N ALA A 155 -7.22 -15.62 -12.25
CA ALA A 155 -8.26 -14.65 -12.58
C ALA A 155 -7.70 -13.22 -12.65
N ALA A 156 -6.85 -12.82 -11.67
CA ALA A 156 -6.16 -11.55 -11.70
C ALA A 156 -5.29 -11.39 -12.96
N ALA A 157 -4.47 -12.38 -13.31
CA ALA A 157 -3.65 -12.34 -14.51
C ALA A 157 -4.49 -12.21 -15.79
N LYS A 158 -5.57 -12.99 -15.92
CA LYS A 158 -6.50 -12.94 -17.08
C LYS A 158 -7.18 -11.59 -17.21
N SER A 159 -7.50 -10.93 -16.10
CA SER A 159 -8.11 -9.60 -16.10
C SER A 159 -7.12 -8.46 -16.41
N GLY A 160 -5.84 -8.79 -16.65
CA GLY A 160 -4.82 -7.83 -17.06
C GLY A 160 -3.95 -7.28 -15.96
N CYS A 161 -3.89 -7.94 -14.79
CA CYS A 161 -2.96 -7.60 -13.72
C CYS A 161 -1.51 -7.67 -14.21
N VAL A 162 -0.72 -6.61 -13.99
CA VAL A 162 0.71 -6.56 -14.35
C VAL A 162 1.62 -6.38 -13.15
N GLY A 163 1.07 -6.02 -12.00
CA GLY A 163 1.85 -5.85 -10.78
C GLY A 163 0.99 -5.70 -9.54
N LEU A 164 1.49 -6.21 -8.43
CA LEU A 164 0.82 -6.17 -7.14
C LEU A 164 1.76 -5.65 -6.06
N PHE A 165 1.26 -4.70 -5.27
CA PHE A 165 1.93 -4.21 -4.08
C PHE A 165 1.48 -5.02 -2.86
N PHE A 166 2.44 -5.55 -2.13
CA PHE A 166 2.23 -6.32 -0.90
C PHE A 166 2.97 -5.72 0.27
N GLY A 167 2.30 -5.51 1.38
CA GLY A 167 2.99 -5.32 2.65
C GLY A 167 3.57 -6.65 3.12
N LEU A 168 4.77 -7.05 2.68
CA LEU A 168 5.47 -8.23 3.22
C LEU A 168 6.03 -7.94 4.60
N GLU A 169 6.47 -6.73 4.83
CA GLU A 169 6.94 -6.06 6.04
C GLU A 169 8.27 -6.58 6.58
N SER A 170 8.41 -7.89 6.74
CA SER A 170 9.64 -8.49 7.28
C SER A 170 9.84 -9.93 6.80
N PHE A 171 11.08 -10.36 6.74
CA PHE A 171 11.46 -11.77 6.64
C PHE A 171 11.70 -12.41 8.03
N ASN A 172 11.43 -11.67 9.11
CA ASN A 172 11.46 -12.20 10.47
C ASN A 172 10.04 -12.59 10.91
N SER A 173 9.76 -13.90 11.01
CA SER A 173 8.44 -14.42 11.40
C SER A 173 8.01 -13.94 12.78
N LEU A 174 8.96 -13.68 13.71
CA LEU A 174 8.65 -13.16 15.04
C LEU A 174 8.16 -11.71 14.99
N SER A 175 8.81 -10.85 14.20
CA SER A 175 8.37 -9.48 13.95
C SER A 175 6.94 -9.42 13.39
N LEU A 176 6.61 -10.29 12.42
CA LEU A 176 5.26 -10.40 11.87
C LEU A 176 4.23 -10.86 12.92
N LYS A 177 4.58 -11.86 13.72
CA LYS A 177 3.72 -12.36 14.79
C LYS A 177 3.45 -11.29 15.86
N ASN A 178 4.50 -10.60 16.31
CA ASN A 178 4.41 -9.58 17.36
C ASN A 178 3.68 -8.31 16.91
N SER A 179 3.66 -8.04 15.60
CA SER A 179 2.90 -6.93 15.00
C SER A 179 1.47 -7.30 14.58
N ASN A 180 0.99 -8.49 14.96
CA ASN A 180 -0.32 -9.04 14.56
C ASN A 180 -0.53 -9.20 13.06
N LYS A 181 0.57 -9.37 12.27
CA LYS A 181 0.52 -9.64 10.83
C LYS A 181 0.63 -11.14 10.54
N LYS A 182 -0.14 -11.96 11.26
CA LYS A 182 -0.08 -13.42 11.23
C LYS A 182 -0.49 -14.04 9.90
N HIS A 183 -1.19 -13.29 9.04
CA HIS A 183 -1.56 -13.72 7.69
C HIS A 183 -0.38 -13.70 6.72
N ASN A 184 0.74 -13.08 7.08
CA ASN A 184 1.99 -13.19 6.34
C ASN A 184 2.82 -14.34 6.93
N VAL A 185 3.13 -15.33 6.10
CA VAL A 185 3.90 -16.52 6.46
C VAL A 185 5.17 -16.52 5.60
N VAL A 186 6.32 -16.26 6.23
CA VAL A 186 7.60 -16.06 5.51
C VAL A 186 7.98 -17.26 4.65
N GLU A 187 7.71 -18.46 5.14
CA GLU A 187 7.98 -19.73 4.46
C GLU A 187 7.23 -19.87 3.12
N LYS A 188 6.09 -19.18 2.98
CA LYS A 188 5.28 -19.17 1.75
C LYS A 188 5.72 -18.11 0.73
N TYR A 189 6.60 -17.17 1.10
CA TYR A 189 6.95 -16.06 0.20
C TYR A 189 7.59 -16.55 -1.09
N LYS A 190 8.49 -17.53 -1.02
CA LYS A 190 9.17 -18.07 -2.21
C LYS A 190 8.18 -18.64 -3.24
N ASP A 191 7.30 -19.51 -2.80
CA ASP A 191 6.35 -20.17 -3.70
C ASP A 191 5.27 -19.20 -4.19
N GLY A 192 4.81 -18.28 -3.33
CA GLY A 192 3.85 -17.27 -3.71
C GLY A 192 4.41 -16.27 -4.73
N ILE A 193 5.63 -15.78 -4.54
CA ILE A 193 6.29 -14.88 -5.49
C ILE A 193 6.50 -15.60 -6.82
N LYS A 194 6.97 -16.87 -6.79
CA LYS A 194 7.11 -17.67 -8.01
C LYS A 194 5.78 -17.84 -8.73
N LEU A 195 4.69 -18.12 -8.02
CA LEU A 195 3.34 -18.25 -8.61
C LEU A 195 2.93 -16.96 -9.34
N LEU A 196 3.17 -15.79 -8.76
CA LEU A 196 2.87 -14.50 -9.37
C LEU A 196 3.70 -14.28 -10.64
N HIS A 197 5.01 -14.53 -10.58
CA HIS A 197 5.92 -14.40 -11.73
C HIS A 197 5.54 -15.37 -12.87
N ASP A 198 5.19 -16.61 -12.56
CA ASP A 198 4.72 -17.61 -13.56
C ASP A 198 3.46 -17.14 -14.30
N HIS A 199 2.68 -16.22 -13.70
CA HIS A 199 1.50 -15.58 -14.31
C HIS A 199 1.79 -14.18 -14.89
N GLY A 200 3.05 -13.75 -14.96
CA GLY A 200 3.45 -12.46 -15.53
C GLY A 200 3.15 -11.27 -14.62
N ILE A 201 2.85 -11.48 -13.35
CA ILE A 201 2.54 -10.45 -12.36
C ILE A 201 3.80 -10.09 -11.59
N SER A 202 4.23 -8.83 -11.67
CA SER A 202 5.36 -8.31 -10.92
C SER A 202 5.02 -8.07 -9.45
N VAL A 203 6.01 -8.21 -8.58
CA VAL A 203 5.88 -8.05 -7.12
C VAL A 203 6.56 -6.77 -6.67
N TYR A 204 5.77 -5.87 -6.09
CA TYR A 204 6.27 -4.72 -5.36
C TYR A 204 6.06 -4.98 -3.86
N ALA A 205 7.16 -5.10 -3.09
CA ALA A 205 7.10 -5.35 -1.66
C ALA A 205 7.25 -4.06 -0.84
N GLY A 206 6.35 -3.84 0.11
CA GLY A 206 6.58 -2.97 1.25
C GLY A 206 7.36 -3.74 2.31
N MET A 207 8.48 -3.18 2.77
CA MET A 207 9.26 -3.72 3.87
C MET A 207 9.41 -2.67 4.95
N MET A 208 9.38 -3.08 6.21
CA MET A 208 9.56 -2.19 7.34
C MET A 208 10.73 -2.65 8.21
N PHE A 209 11.48 -1.67 8.73
CA PHE A 209 12.58 -1.87 9.66
C PHE A 209 12.31 -1.17 10.98
N GLY A 210 12.88 -1.72 12.06
CA GLY A 210 12.74 -1.17 13.40
C GLY A 210 11.73 -1.91 14.27
N PHE A 211 11.32 -3.13 13.90
CA PHE A 211 10.62 -4.01 14.81
C PHE A 211 11.49 -4.37 16.02
N ASP A 212 10.85 -4.72 17.14
CA ASP A 212 11.57 -5.04 18.37
C ASP A 212 12.52 -6.25 18.25
N ASP A 213 12.28 -7.09 17.27
CA ASP A 213 13.08 -8.29 17.01
C ASP A 213 14.16 -8.07 15.92
N ASP A 214 14.24 -6.87 15.35
CA ASP A 214 15.23 -6.53 14.32
C ASP A 214 16.58 -6.23 14.96
N ARG A 215 17.63 -6.90 14.46
CA ARG A 215 19.04 -6.63 14.77
C ARG A 215 19.71 -5.88 13.62
N LYS A 216 20.94 -5.45 13.81
CA LYS A 216 21.69 -4.64 12.82
C LYS A 216 21.87 -5.33 11.46
N ASP A 217 21.88 -6.65 11.43
CA ASP A 217 22.03 -7.47 10.22
C ASP A 217 20.71 -7.65 9.42
N ILE A 218 19.58 -7.10 9.93
CA ILE A 218 18.28 -7.24 9.27
C ILE A 218 18.28 -6.65 7.85
N PHE A 219 19.08 -5.60 7.60
CA PHE A 219 19.15 -4.94 6.31
C PHE A 219 19.80 -5.83 5.25
N GLU A 220 20.94 -6.44 5.58
CA GLU A 220 21.67 -7.37 4.72
C GLU A 220 20.83 -8.63 4.45
N ILE A 221 20.27 -9.24 5.50
CA ILE A 221 19.40 -10.41 5.40
C ILE A 221 18.21 -10.11 4.48
N THR A 222 17.58 -8.94 4.64
CA THR A 222 16.44 -8.55 3.82
C THR A 222 16.85 -8.34 2.36
N LEU A 223 18.00 -7.71 2.11
CA LEU A 223 18.53 -7.49 0.76
C LEU A 223 18.82 -8.80 0.04
N GLU A 224 19.51 -9.72 0.70
CA GLU A 224 19.84 -11.03 0.16
C GLU A 224 18.58 -11.82 -0.21
N LYS A 225 17.61 -11.90 0.70
CA LYS A 225 16.33 -12.58 0.46
C LYS A 225 15.53 -11.92 -0.66
N ALA A 226 15.47 -10.59 -0.70
CA ALA A 226 14.76 -9.87 -1.76
C ALA A 226 15.36 -10.13 -3.14
N ILE A 227 16.70 -10.21 -3.24
CA ILE A 227 17.41 -10.59 -4.47
C ILE A 227 17.18 -12.07 -4.79
N GLU A 228 17.30 -12.94 -3.80
CA GLU A 228 17.06 -14.37 -3.95
C GLU A 228 15.66 -14.67 -4.49
N LEU A 229 14.65 -14.02 -3.97
CA LEU A 229 13.25 -14.19 -4.40
C LEU A 229 12.92 -13.49 -5.71
N GLY A 230 13.79 -12.60 -6.19
CA GLY A 230 13.54 -11.84 -7.42
C GLY A 230 12.44 -10.80 -7.27
N ILE A 231 12.32 -10.18 -6.08
CA ILE A 231 11.32 -9.10 -5.86
C ILE A 231 11.58 -7.97 -6.84
N ASP A 232 10.58 -7.64 -7.67
CA ASP A 232 10.75 -6.71 -8.80
C ASP A 232 10.98 -5.28 -8.35
N ASN A 233 10.29 -4.84 -7.33
CA ASN A 233 10.45 -3.52 -6.74
C ASN A 233 10.20 -3.58 -5.23
N LEU A 234 10.75 -2.61 -4.50
CA LEU A 234 10.61 -2.57 -3.06
C LEU A 234 10.56 -1.13 -2.55
N GLY A 235 9.75 -0.91 -1.51
CA GLY A 235 9.68 0.34 -0.77
C GLY A 235 10.02 0.09 0.71
N PRO A 236 11.29 0.30 1.12
CA PRO A 236 11.65 0.18 2.52
C PRO A 236 11.13 1.39 3.29
N LYS A 237 10.66 1.16 4.52
CA LYS A 237 10.24 2.21 5.44
C LYS A 237 10.67 1.85 6.85
N ILE A 238 10.94 2.87 7.66
CA ILE A 238 11.07 2.73 9.10
C ILE A 238 9.67 2.66 9.70
N LEU A 239 9.48 1.77 10.66
CA LEU A 239 8.22 1.62 11.39
C LEU A 239 7.81 2.94 12.04
N VAL A 240 6.55 3.36 11.81
CA VAL A 240 6.03 4.63 12.33
C VAL A 240 4.94 4.36 13.36
N PRO A 241 5.17 4.74 14.62
CA PRO A 241 4.16 4.64 15.67
C PRO A 241 3.17 5.83 15.59
N TYR A 242 2.13 5.72 14.78
CA TYR A 242 1.09 6.75 14.74
C TYR A 242 0.25 6.76 16.02
N PRO A 243 -0.14 7.94 16.54
CA PRO A 243 -0.98 8.06 17.74
C PRO A 243 -2.28 7.25 17.64
N ASN A 244 -2.77 6.80 18.78
CA ASN A 244 -3.97 5.96 18.93
C ASN A 244 -3.84 4.55 18.31
N LEU A 245 -2.63 4.10 17.95
CA LEU A 245 -2.38 2.72 17.54
C LEU A 245 -1.71 1.92 18.67
N PRO A 246 -1.94 0.61 18.73
CA PRO A 246 -1.34 -0.26 19.77
C PRO A 246 0.19 -0.15 19.82
N LEU A 247 0.84 0.04 18.67
CA LEU A 247 2.29 0.26 18.60
C LEU A 247 2.71 1.54 19.33
N TYR A 248 2.00 2.66 19.09
CA TYR A 248 2.32 3.94 19.75
C TYR A 248 2.15 3.83 21.26
N GLU A 249 1.03 3.28 21.72
CA GLU A 249 0.74 3.11 23.13
C GLU A 249 1.81 2.27 23.84
N LYS A 250 2.26 1.18 23.19
CA LYS A 250 3.34 0.34 23.69
C LYS A 250 4.64 1.16 23.85
N LEU A 251 5.08 1.83 22.78
CA LEU A 251 6.34 2.57 22.77
C LEU A 251 6.30 3.77 23.73
N ALA A 252 5.15 4.43 23.86
CA ALA A 252 4.97 5.52 24.81
C ALA A 252 5.08 5.03 26.26
N LYS A 253 4.44 3.89 26.62
CA LYS A 253 4.57 3.26 27.94
C LYS A 253 6.00 2.84 28.27
N GLU A 254 6.77 2.45 27.25
CA GLU A 254 8.18 2.06 27.38
C GLU A 254 9.13 3.28 27.32
N ASN A 255 8.62 4.52 27.27
CA ASN A 255 9.40 5.77 27.11
C ASN A 255 10.35 5.76 25.91
N ARG A 256 9.92 5.17 24.81
CA ARG A 256 10.72 5.00 23.59
C ARG A 256 10.37 5.99 22.48
N ILE A 257 9.37 6.84 22.61
CA ILE A 257 9.10 7.92 21.65
C ILE A 257 10.14 9.02 21.80
N ILE A 258 10.84 9.39 20.71
CA ILE A 258 11.92 10.39 20.73
C ILE A 258 11.35 11.80 20.72
N HIS A 259 10.36 12.07 19.87
CA HIS A 259 9.74 13.38 19.71
C HIS A 259 8.39 13.32 19.01
N ASN A 260 7.64 14.43 19.05
CA ASN A 260 6.34 14.60 18.41
C ASN A 260 6.38 15.56 17.21
N ASP A 261 7.50 15.62 16.52
CA ASP A 261 7.62 16.36 15.26
C ASP A 261 6.99 15.53 14.13
N TRP A 262 5.75 15.86 13.77
CA TRP A 262 4.97 15.12 12.77
C TRP A 262 5.59 15.13 11.37
N SER A 263 6.47 16.09 11.05
CA SER A 263 7.17 16.12 9.77
C SER A 263 8.09 14.91 9.57
N LYS A 264 8.52 14.28 10.68
CA LYS A 264 9.39 13.10 10.69
C LYS A 264 8.64 11.78 10.72
N TYR A 265 7.30 11.79 10.91
CA TYR A 265 6.47 10.57 10.92
C TYR A 265 6.16 10.09 9.48
N ASN A 266 7.17 10.04 8.62
CA ASN A 266 7.07 9.76 7.17
C ASN A 266 7.65 8.39 6.76
N GLY A 267 8.20 7.64 7.73
CA GLY A 267 8.83 6.34 7.50
C GLY A 267 10.28 6.40 6.97
N ASP A 268 10.87 7.60 6.89
CA ASP A 268 12.27 7.81 6.53
C ASP A 268 13.12 8.17 7.76
N HIS A 269 12.45 8.59 8.84
CA HIS A 269 13.06 8.96 10.11
C HIS A 269 12.64 8.03 11.25
N ALA A 270 13.58 7.73 12.15
CA ALA A 270 13.33 6.99 13.37
C ALA A 270 12.79 7.96 14.45
N VAL A 271 11.51 7.88 14.74
CA VAL A 271 10.83 8.70 15.74
C VAL A 271 10.70 8.00 17.10
N PHE A 272 11.36 6.86 17.25
CA PHE A 272 11.40 6.05 18.47
C PHE A 272 12.77 5.37 18.63
N HIS A 273 13.07 4.92 19.85
CA HIS A 273 14.28 4.12 20.14
C HIS A 273 14.05 2.64 19.81
N PRO A 274 14.73 2.09 18.78
CA PRO A 274 14.72 0.64 18.51
C PRO A 274 15.35 -0.15 19.67
N ARG A 275 15.08 -1.47 19.75
CA ARG A 275 15.65 -2.27 20.88
C ARG A 275 17.10 -2.68 20.71
N HIS A 276 17.52 -2.97 19.47
CA HIS A 276 18.82 -3.61 19.21
C HIS A 276 19.75 -2.78 18.32
N MET A 277 19.42 -1.54 18.10
CA MET A 277 20.25 -0.56 17.37
C MET A 277 19.88 0.86 17.81
N THR A 278 20.69 1.84 17.46
CA THR A 278 20.34 3.27 17.68
C THR A 278 19.37 3.75 16.60
N ALA A 279 18.69 4.87 16.84
CA ALA A 279 17.82 5.52 15.85
C ALA A 279 18.62 5.89 14.58
N GLU A 280 19.85 6.36 14.74
CA GLU A 280 20.76 6.69 13.63
C GLU A 280 21.15 5.46 12.82
N GLU A 281 21.47 4.34 13.48
CA GLU A 281 21.77 3.07 12.81
C GLU A 281 20.56 2.55 12.01
N LEU A 282 19.35 2.71 12.54
CA LEU A 282 18.12 2.34 11.83
C LEU A 282 17.93 3.19 10.56
N GLU A 283 18.12 4.51 10.65
CA GLU A 283 18.02 5.41 9.49
C GLU A 283 19.11 5.14 8.46
N ASN A 284 20.35 4.96 8.90
CA ASN A 284 21.48 4.67 8.02
C ASN A 284 21.29 3.32 7.31
N GLY A 285 20.85 2.29 8.04
CA GLY A 285 20.57 0.97 7.49
C GLY A 285 19.43 1.01 6.46
N ASN A 286 18.36 1.77 6.74
CA ASN A 286 17.26 1.95 5.78
C ASN A 286 17.73 2.65 4.50
N ARG A 287 18.54 3.72 4.60
CA ARG A 287 19.13 4.40 3.44
C ARG A 287 20.07 3.50 2.65
N TRP A 288 20.97 2.79 3.35
CA TRP A 288 21.87 1.82 2.74
C TRP A 288 21.10 0.74 1.95
N PHE A 289 20.11 0.13 2.61
CA PHE A 289 19.29 -0.89 1.98
C PHE A 289 18.58 -0.36 0.72
N HIS A 290 18.02 0.85 0.78
CA HIS A 290 17.33 1.44 -0.35
C HIS A 290 18.26 1.65 -1.54
N ARG A 291 19.51 2.12 -1.30
CA ARG A 291 20.53 2.28 -2.35
C ARG A 291 20.96 0.93 -2.92
N GLU A 292 21.32 -0.02 -2.07
CA GLU A 292 21.81 -1.33 -2.53
C GLU A 292 20.75 -2.12 -3.30
N PHE A 293 19.49 -2.08 -2.85
CA PHE A 293 18.38 -2.73 -3.56
C PHE A 293 18.19 -2.14 -4.97
N HIS A 294 18.39 -0.84 -5.15
CA HIS A 294 18.27 -0.15 -6.45
C HIS A 294 19.61 0.04 -7.18
N SER A 295 20.69 -0.64 -6.77
CA SER A 295 21.92 -0.69 -7.53
C SER A 295 21.71 -1.44 -8.87
N TYR A 296 22.44 -1.06 -9.92
CA TYR A 296 22.35 -1.74 -11.22
C TYR A 296 22.55 -3.26 -11.14
N LYS A 297 23.49 -3.70 -10.29
CA LYS A 297 23.75 -5.12 -10.06
C LYS A 297 22.53 -5.83 -9.46
N SER A 298 21.90 -5.23 -8.47
CA SER A 298 20.70 -5.78 -7.83
C SER A 298 19.52 -5.79 -8.81
N ILE A 299 19.27 -4.69 -9.53
CA ILE A 299 18.19 -4.58 -10.54
C ILE A 299 18.34 -5.69 -11.58
N ALA A 300 19.54 -5.84 -12.17
CA ALA A 300 19.79 -6.86 -13.18
C ALA A 300 19.51 -8.28 -12.66
N LYS A 301 20.04 -8.64 -11.46
CA LYS A 301 19.82 -9.96 -10.87
C LYS A 301 18.35 -10.28 -10.61
N ARG A 302 17.60 -9.32 -10.05
CA ARG A 302 16.21 -9.51 -9.69
C ARG A 302 15.30 -9.63 -10.90
N LEU A 303 15.41 -8.70 -11.85
CA LEU A 303 14.57 -8.69 -13.05
C LEU A 303 14.91 -9.83 -14.01
N TRP A 304 16.17 -10.28 -14.08
CA TRP A 304 16.55 -11.51 -14.80
C TRP A 304 15.84 -12.75 -14.23
N LYS A 305 15.71 -12.80 -12.91
CA LYS A 305 15.05 -13.93 -12.22
C LYS A 305 13.54 -13.88 -12.36
N SER A 306 12.94 -12.73 -12.15
CA SER A 306 11.48 -12.53 -12.20
C SER A 306 10.92 -12.68 -13.62
N LYS A 307 11.49 -11.94 -14.59
CA LYS A 307 10.98 -11.79 -15.97
C LYS A 307 9.52 -11.30 -16.07
N ALA A 308 8.86 -11.03 -14.96
CA ALA A 308 7.46 -10.59 -14.91
C ALA A 308 7.35 -9.10 -15.21
N ALA A 309 6.50 -8.74 -16.16
CA ALA A 309 6.18 -7.35 -16.52
C ALA A 309 7.41 -6.42 -16.58
N THR A 310 8.54 -6.87 -17.13
CA THR A 310 9.83 -6.14 -17.15
C THR A 310 9.71 -4.77 -17.81
N TRP A 311 8.85 -4.63 -18.82
CA TRP A 311 8.53 -3.36 -19.47
C TRP A 311 7.95 -2.32 -18.51
N PHE A 312 7.29 -2.76 -17.43
CA PHE A 312 6.71 -1.90 -16.39
C PHE A 312 7.68 -1.68 -15.23
N THR A 313 8.38 -2.73 -14.78
CA THR A 313 9.24 -2.68 -13.57
C THR A 313 10.60 -2.05 -13.83
N LEU A 314 11.21 -2.24 -15.01
CA LEU A 314 12.54 -1.71 -15.32
C LEU A 314 12.59 -0.16 -15.30
N PRO A 315 11.67 0.57 -15.95
CA PRO A 315 11.67 2.03 -15.89
C PRO A 315 11.54 2.58 -14.46
N ILE A 316 10.72 1.95 -13.62
CA ILE A 316 10.54 2.32 -12.21
C ILE A 316 11.86 2.16 -11.44
N ASN A 317 12.53 1.00 -11.59
CA ASN A 317 13.80 0.74 -10.93
C ASN A 317 14.91 1.72 -11.37
N LEU A 318 15.00 2.02 -12.68
CA LEU A 318 16.00 2.96 -13.20
C LEU A 318 15.73 4.39 -12.71
N THR A 319 14.47 4.81 -12.64
CA THR A 319 14.10 6.11 -12.08
C THR A 319 14.48 6.21 -10.60
N LYS A 320 14.19 5.17 -9.82
CA LYS A 320 14.57 5.12 -8.40
C LYS A 320 16.09 5.10 -8.23
N HIS A 321 16.82 4.32 -9.04
CA HIS A 321 18.27 4.35 -9.05
C HIS A 321 18.78 5.77 -9.26
N LYS A 322 18.31 6.44 -10.32
CA LYS A 322 18.72 7.81 -10.64
C LYS A 322 18.49 8.76 -9.46
N VAL A 323 17.32 8.74 -8.85
CA VAL A 323 16.99 9.61 -7.70
C VAL A 323 17.92 9.36 -6.52
N LEU A 324 18.19 8.09 -6.18
CA LEU A 324 18.97 7.69 -5.00
C LEU A 324 20.49 7.92 -5.15
N TYR A 325 21.00 7.94 -6.37
CA TYR A 325 22.45 8.09 -6.64
C TYR A 325 22.82 9.47 -7.16
N GLN A 326 21.87 10.27 -7.65
CA GLN A 326 22.14 11.65 -8.11
C GLN A 326 21.77 12.71 -7.06
N ASN A 327 20.91 12.37 -6.09
CA ASN A 327 20.57 13.21 -4.94
C ASN A 327 20.86 12.42 -3.65
N PRO A 328 22.14 12.29 -3.27
CA PRO A 328 22.54 11.49 -2.10
C PRO A 328 22.11 12.13 -0.77
#